data_59885d94b68f832b15e2871f1dd83059
#
_entry.id   59885d94b68f832b15e2871f1dd83059
#
_cell.length_a   1.000
_cell.length_b   1.000
_cell.length_c   1.000
_cell.angle_alpha   90.00
_cell.angle_beta   90.00
_cell.angle_gamma   90.00
#
_symmetry.space_group_name_H-M   'P 1'
#
loop_
_entity.id
_entity.type
_entity.pdbx_description
1 polymer ?
#
loop_
_entity_poly.entity_id
_entity_poly.type
_entity_poly.pdbx_seq_one_letter_code
_entity_poly.pdbx_strand_id
1 'polypeptide(L)'
;IIVPWLKENYDCDVVCVAGDVGQGEELEPLHEKAKKCGAEKLYIEDLRKEFVENFIWPTLKAGAVYEGKYLLGTSFARPLIAKRLVEIAHKENCTAICHGCTGKGNDQVRFELTIKAFDPNMQIIAPWRIWDIKTREEEIDYAEKRGIPVPVKKDRPYSMDRNIWHISHEGADLEEIGRASCRERVSVLGVLW
;
A
#
# COMPACT_ATOMS: atom_id res chain seq x y z
N ILE A 1 2.66 -11.97 5.00
CA ILE A 1 3.98 -12.60 4.89
C ILE A 1 5.11 -11.71 5.43
N ILE A 2 5.07 -10.39 5.26
CA ILE A 2 6.14 -9.48 5.70
C ILE A 2 6.37 -9.52 7.22
N VAL A 3 5.31 -9.54 8.03
CA VAL A 3 5.44 -9.56 9.50
C VAL A 3 6.24 -10.76 10.01
N PRO A 4 5.89 -12.01 9.69
CA PRO A 4 6.71 -13.15 10.13
C PRO A 4 8.12 -13.12 9.51
N TRP A 5 8.27 -12.66 8.27
CA TRP A 5 9.58 -12.53 7.64
C TRP A 5 10.49 -11.54 8.38
N LEU A 6 9.96 -10.40 8.81
CA LEU A 6 10.70 -9.43 9.63
C LEU A 6 11.17 -10.04 10.93
N LYS A 7 10.28 -10.74 11.64
CA LYS A 7 10.62 -11.41 12.92
C LYS A 7 11.71 -12.48 12.74
N GLU A 8 11.65 -13.22 11.63
CA GLU A 8 12.64 -14.26 11.32
C GLU A 8 14.03 -13.70 10.96
N ASN A 9 14.09 -12.53 10.34
CA ASN A 9 15.33 -11.98 9.78
C ASN A 9 15.95 -10.85 10.62
N TYR A 10 15.15 -10.18 11.45
CA TYR A 10 15.62 -9.02 12.23
C TYR A 10 15.47 -9.18 13.74
N ASP A 11 14.88 -10.29 14.22
CA ASP A 11 14.62 -10.54 15.65
C ASP A 11 13.99 -9.31 16.33
N CYS A 12 12.91 -8.81 15.76
CA CYS A 12 12.27 -7.56 16.16
C CYS A 12 10.79 -7.74 16.47
N ASP A 13 10.25 -6.84 17.27
CA ASP A 13 8.81 -6.64 17.37
C ASP A 13 8.28 -5.83 16.21
N VAL A 14 7.08 -6.16 15.75
CA VAL A 14 6.46 -5.53 14.58
C VAL A 14 5.16 -4.85 14.97
N VAL A 15 5.11 -3.54 14.76
CA VAL A 15 3.90 -2.73 14.87
C VAL A 15 3.34 -2.51 13.47
N CYS A 16 2.09 -2.90 13.24
CA CYS A 16 1.41 -2.71 11.97
C CYS A 16 0.61 -1.40 11.98
N VAL A 17 0.54 -0.76 10.81
CA VAL A 17 -0.27 0.45 10.60
C VAL A 17 -1.08 0.29 9.32
N ALA A 18 -2.36 0.61 9.38
CA ALA A 18 -3.25 0.75 8.24
C ALA A 18 -3.90 2.14 8.27
N GLY A 19 -3.83 2.87 7.17
CA GLY A 19 -4.51 4.15 7.01
C GLY A 19 -5.86 3.97 6.34
N ASP A 20 -6.93 4.43 6.99
CA ASP A 20 -8.26 4.53 6.38
C ASP A 20 -8.34 5.81 5.54
N VAL A 21 -8.31 5.66 4.24
CA VAL A 21 -8.51 6.72 3.23
C VAL A 21 -9.82 6.53 2.46
N GLY A 22 -10.75 5.72 3.02
CA GLY A 22 -12.06 5.43 2.45
C GLY A 22 -12.12 4.16 1.58
N GLN A 23 -11.25 3.17 1.83
CA GLN A 23 -11.28 1.87 1.17
C GLN A 23 -12.36 0.91 1.67
N GLY A 24 -13.06 1.27 2.78
CA GLY A 24 -14.23 0.54 3.27
C GLY A 24 -13.91 -0.79 3.96
N GLU A 25 -14.57 -1.86 3.55
CA GLU A 25 -14.58 -3.17 4.24
C GLU A 25 -13.22 -3.88 4.34
N GLU A 26 -12.19 -3.39 3.66
CA GLU A 26 -10.85 -3.98 3.68
C GLU A 26 -10.16 -3.87 5.06
N LEU A 27 -10.64 -2.98 5.93
CA LEU A 27 -10.04 -2.72 7.24
C LEU A 27 -10.51 -3.70 8.33
N GLU A 28 -11.74 -4.19 8.24
CA GLU A 28 -12.36 -5.05 9.27
C GLU A 28 -11.54 -6.29 9.64
N PRO A 29 -11.03 -7.08 8.67
CA PRO A 29 -10.30 -8.31 8.99
C PRO A 29 -8.86 -8.09 9.46
N LEU A 30 -8.37 -6.83 9.50
CA LEU A 30 -6.95 -6.55 9.75
C LEU A 30 -6.52 -6.91 11.18
N HIS A 31 -7.38 -6.75 12.19
CA HIS A 31 -7.04 -7.08 13.58
C HIS A 31 -6.68 -8.55 13.76
N GLU A 32 -7.55 -9.44 13.28
CA GLU A 32 -7.28 -10.86 13.35
C GLU A 32 -6.07 -11.26 12.49
N LYS A 33 -5.93 -10.67 11.32
CA LYS A 33 -4.84 -10.94 10.41
C LYS A 33 -3.48 -10.52 10.99
N ALA A 34 -3.40 -9.34 11.57
CA ALA A 34 -2.19 -8.85 12.23
C ALA A 34 -1.79 -9.76 13.40
N LYS A 35 -2.77 -10.14 14.23
CA LYS A 35 -2.54 -11.07 15.35
C LYS A 35 -2.05 -12.43 14.87
N LYS A 36 -2.69 -13.02 13.87
CA LYS A 36 -2.27 -14.32 13.29
C LYS A 36 -0.87 -14.27 12.69
N CYS A 37 -0.47 -13.12 12.13
CA CYS A 37 0.87 -12.93 11.59
C CYS A 37 1.94 -12.62 12.66
N GLY A 38 1.55 -12.48 13.93
CA GLY A 38 2.48 -12.23 15.03
C GLY A 38 2.87 -10.76 15.21
N ALA A 39 2.05 -9.82 14.71
CA ALA A 39 2.24 -8.40 15.02
C ALA A 39 1.95 -8.12 16.50
N GLU A 40 2.78 -7.29 17.13
CA GLU A 40 2.61 -6.87 18.52
C GLU A 40 1.44 -5.91 18.69
N LYS A 41 1.32 -4.96 17.77
CA LYS A 41 0.25 -3.97 17.72
C LYS A 41 -0.24 -3.75 16.30
N LEU A 42 -1.49 -3.28 16.17
CA LEU A 42 -2.04 -2.76 14.95
C LEU A 42 -2.70 -1.40 15.21
N TYR A 43 -2.32 -0.40 14.45
CA TYR A 43 -2.99 0.89 14.35
C TYR A 43 -3.84 0.92 13.09
N ILE A 44 -5.11 1.27 13.22
CA ILE A 44 -5.99 1.64 12.09
C ILE A 44 -6.32 3.11 12.27
N GLU A 45 -5.72 3.95 11.44
CA GLU A 45 -5.81 5.40 11.56
C GLU A 45 -6.83 5.96 10.58
N ASP A 46 -7.83 6.66 11.09
CA ASP A 46 -8.81 7.37 10.24
C ASP A 46 -8.16 8.62 9.65
N LEU A 47 -7.74 8.53 8.40
CA LEU A 47 -7.08 9.60 7.66
C LEU A 47 -8.04 10.32 6.70
N ARG A 48 -9.33 9.95 6.66
CA ARG A 48 -10.29 10.44 5.67
C ARG A 48 -10.44 11.96 5.68
N LYS A 49 -10.54 12.55 6.86
CA LYS A 49 -10.65 14.00 6.99
C LYS A 49 -9.39 14.71 6.51
N GLU A 50 -8.22 14.30 6.99
CA GLU A 50 -6.93 14.86 6.58
C GLU A 50 -6.70 14.68 5.06
N PHE A 51 -7.09 13.53 4.52
CA PHE A 51 -7.00 13.24 3.10
C PHE A 51 -7.82 14.23 2.25
N VAL A 52 -9.06 14.50 2.66
CA VAL A 52 -9.92 15.46 1.96
C VAL A 52 -9.38 16.89 2.07
N GLU A 53 -9.07 17.34 3.28
CA GLU A 53 -8.74 18.75 3.53
C GLU A 53 -7.36 19.14 2.98
N ASN A 54 -6.35 18.26 3.15
CA ASN A 54 -4.95 18.59 2.89
C ASN A 54 -4.41 18.03 1.56
N PHE A 55 -5.11 17.10 0.93
CA PHE A 55 -4.66 16.47 -0.31
C PHE A 55 -5.69 16.60 -1.44
N ILE A 56 -6.94 16.18 -1.23
CA ILE A 56 -7.96 16.20 -2.29
C ILE A 56 -8.30 17.65 -2.68
N TRP A 57 -8.66 18.51 -1.72
CA TRP A 57 -9.01 19.90 -2.00
C TRP A 57 -7.90 20.70 -2.68
N PRO A 58 -6.63 20.65 -2.23
CA PRO A 58 -5.55 21.30 -2.94
C PRO A 58 -5.35 20.78 -4.36
N THR A 59 -5.42 19.46 -4.55
CA THR A 59 -5.28 18.82 -5.87
C THR A 59 -6.40 19.25 -6.81
N LEU A 60 -7.64 19.27 -6.32
CA LEU A 60 -8.81 19.72 -7.09
C LEU A 60 -8.69 21.19 -7.49
N LYS A 61 -8.33 22.07 -6.54
CA LYS A 61 -8.13 23.50 -6.81
C LYS A 61 -7.01 23.76 -7.82
N ALA A 62 -5.97 22.93 -7.81
CA ALA A 62 -4.88 23.01 -8.78
C ALA A 62 -5.26 22.48 -10.16
N GLY A 63 -6.42 21.83 -10.31
CA GLY A 63 -6.82 21.15 -11.54
C GLY A 63 -5.85 20.02 -11.93
N ALA A 64 -5.17 19.41 -10.94
CA ALA A 64 -4.14 18.40 -11.17
C ALA A 64 -4.76 17.08 -11.60
N VAL A 65 -4.70 16.80 -12.89
CA VAL A 65 -5.14 15.55 -13.51
C VAL A 65 -4.03 15.06 -14.43
N TYR A 66 -3.57 13.83 -14.23
CA TYR A 66 -2.53 13.28 -15.09
C TYR A 66 -3.13 12.86 -16.44
N GLU A 67 -2.52 13.33 -17.54
CA GLU A 67 -2.95 13.10 -18.92
C GLU A 67 -4.44 13.42 -19.18
N GLY A 68 -5.00 14.36 -18.42
CA GLY A 68 -6.41 14.76 -18.54
C GLY A 68 -7.43 13.71 -18.08
N LYS A 69 -7.02 12.66 -17.38
CA LYS A 69 -7.87 11.53 -17.06
C LYS A 69 -7.64 10.92 -15.67
N TYR A 70 -6.40 10.72 -15.26
CA TYR A 70 -6.08 10.06 -14.00
C TYR A 70 -6.06 11.09 -12.86
N LEU A 71 -6.92 10.88 -11.86
CA LEU A 71 -7.15 11.82 -10.75
C LEU A 71 -6.09 11.77 -9.65
N LEU A 72 -5.02 10.99 -9.81
CA LEU A 72 -3.86 10.93 -8.91
C LEU A 72 -4.16 10.48 -7.47
N GLY A 73 -5.33 9.90 -7.17
CA GLY A 73 -5.73 9.58 -5.80
C GLY A 73 -4.79 8.63 -5.07
N THR A 74 -4.24 7.64 -5.77
CA THR A 74 -3.21 6.75 -5.21
C THR A 74 -1.90 7.52 -4.95
N SER A 75 -1.56 8.47 -5.83
CA SER A 75 -0.29 9.21 -5.78
C SER A 75 -0.17 10.09 -4.53
N PHE A 76 -1.25 10.69 -4.05
CA PHE A 76 -1.22 11.53 -2.87
C PHE A 76 -1.79 10.85 -1.59
N ALA A 77 -2.46 9.70 -1.73
CA ALA A 77 -2.82 8.88 -0.57
C ALA A 77 -1.58 8.25 0.10
N ARG A 78 -0.61 7.77 -0.70
CA ARG A 78 0.60 7.12 -0.16
C ARG A 78 1.46 8.06 0.71
N PRO A 79 1.73 9.32 0.32
CA PRO A 79 2.39 10.29 1.19
C PRO A 79 1.68 10.55 2.51
N LEU A 80 0.35 10.65 2.51
CA LEU A 80 -0.41 10.79 3.75
C LEU A 80 -0.21 9.60 4.70
N ILE A 81 -0.33 8.38 4.17
CA ILE A 81 -0.09 7.16 4.95
C ILE A 81 1.34 7.11 5.45
N ALA A 82 2.33 7.46 4.61
CA ALA A 82 3.74 7.46 4.98
C ALA A 82 4.05 8.48 6.10
N LYS A 83 3.44 9.67 6.06
CA LYS A 83 3.51 10.65 7.15
C LYS A 83 3.04 10.02 8.47
N ARG A 84 1.87 9.39 8.45
CA ARG A 84 1.30 8.75 9.65
C ARG A 84 2.17 7.58 10.14
N LEU A 85 2.80 6.83 9.22
CA LEU A 85 3.77 5.79 9.58
C LEU A 85 4.94 6.34 10.39
N VAL A 86 5.51 7.49 9.97
CA VAL A 86 6.62 8.14 10.70
C VAL A 86 6.16 8.61 12.09
N GLU A 87 4.99 9.23 12.18
CA GLU A 87 4.42 9.68 13.46
C GLU A 87 4.25 8.51 14.46
N ILE A 88 3.74 7.38 13.98
CA ILE A 88 3.56 6.18 14.81
C ILE A 88 4.91 5.52 15.11
N ALA A 89 5.84 5.47 14.16
CA ALA A 89 7.17 4.95 14.38
C ALA A 89 7.89 5.72 15.51
N HIS A 90 7.80 7.04 15.53
CA HIS A 90 8.34 7.85 16.62
C HIS A 90 7.61 7.58 17.94
N LYS A 91 6.28 7.48 17.95
CA LYS A 91 5.47 7.18 19.13
C LYS A 91 5.83 5.84 19.76
N GLU A 92 6.08 4.82 18.95
CA GLU A 92 6.42 3.47 19.36
C GLU A 92 7.94 3.24 19.51
N ASN A 93 8.77 4.28 19.30
CA ASN A 93 10.23 4.20 19.31
C ASN A 93 10.79 3.17 18.32
N CYS A 94 10.15 3.03 17.17
CA CYS A 94 10.61 2.13 16.11
C CYS A 94 11.88 2.68 15.47
N THR A 95 12.81 1.81 15.13
CA THR A 95 14.08 2.16 14.48
C THR A 95 14.00 2.08 12.96
N ALA A 96 12.98 1.40 12.44
CA ALA A 96 12.79 1.17 11.00
C ALA A 96 11.32 1.18 10.61
N ILE A 97 11.05 1.55 9.36
CA ILE A 97 9.75 1.42 8.71
C ILE A 97 9.88 0.42 7.56
N CYS A 98 8.98 -0.55 7.52
CA CYS A 98 8.90 -1.54 6.45
C CYS A 98 7.68 -1.30 5.57
N HIS A 99 7.85 -1.41 4.25
CA HIS A 99 6.74 -1.37 3.30
C HIS A 99 6.78 -2.56 2.34
N GLY A 100 5.60 -3.01 1.90
CA GLY A 100 5.44 -4.13 0.97
C GLY A 100 5.32 -3.72 -0.50
N CYS A 101 5.76 -2.52 -0.88
CA CYS A 101 5.70 -2.08 -2.27
C CYS A 101 6.66 -2.88 -3.13
N THR A 102 6.21 -3.27 -4.33
CA THR A 102 7.06 -3.94 -5.30
C THR A 102 8.20 -3.04 -5.77
N GLY A 103 9.35 -3.63 -6.09
CA GLY A 103 10.54 -2.87 -6.53
C GLY A 103 10.40 -2.18 -7.90
N LYS A 104 9.26 -2.33 -8.59
CA LYS A 104 9.02 -1.82 -9.95
C LYS A 104 8.02 -0.67 -10.01
N GLY A 105 7.18 -0.51 -8.97
CA GLY A 105 6.10 0.47 -8.94
C GLY A 105 6.51 1.84 -8.38
N ASN A 106 5.65 2.84 -8.59
CA ASN A 106 5.86 4.20 -8.08
C ASN A 106 5.60 4.31 -6.57
N ASP A 107 4.88 3.37 -5.97
CA ASP A 107 4.47 3.45 -4.57
C ASP A 107 5.67 3.42 -3.61
N GLN A 108 6.70 2.63 -3.91
CA GLN A 108 7.95 2.64 -3.13
C GLN A 108 8.56 4.05 -3.05
N VAL A 109 8.62 4.77 -4.17
CA VAL A 109 9.17 6.12 -4.22
C VAL A 109 8.33 7.09 -3.38
N ARG A 110 7.00 6.98 -3.47
CA ARG A 110 6.05 7.81 -2.71
C ARG A 110 6.22 7.60 -1.20
N PHE A 111 6.30 6.35 -0.75
CA PHE A 111 6.54 6.03 0.66
C PHE A 111 7.93 6.49 1.11
N GLU A 112 8.98 6.08 0.41
CA GLU A 112 10.35 6.31 0.87
C GLU A 112 10.74 7.78 0.88
N LEU A 113 10.40 8.54 -0.18
CA LEU A 113 10.68 9.98 -0.19
C LEU A 113 9.92 10.72 0.91
N THR A 114 8.68 10.32 1.18
CA THR A 114 7.91 10.93 2.26
C THR A 114 8.49 10.58 3.62
N ILE A 115 8.83 9.31 3.88
CA ILE A 115 9.49 8.90 5.13
C ILE A 115 10.76 9.72 5.32
N LYS A 116 11.62 9.81 4.29
CA LYS A 116 12.87 10.57 4.36
C LYS A 116 12.68 12.09 4.50
N ALA A 117 11.57 12.63 4.02
CA ALA A 117 11.25 14.05 4.20
C ALA A 117 10.88 14.37 5.66
N PHE A 118 10.21 13.46 6.37
CA PHE A 118 9.82 13.64 7.78
C PHE A 118 10.90 13.16 8.75
N ASP A 119 11.63 12.11 8.39
CA ASP A 119 12.76 11.60 9.16
C ASP A 119 13.87 11.08 8.23
N PRO A 120 14.89 11.90 7.94
CA PRO A 120 16.01 11.50 7.09
C PRO A 120 16.80 10.29 7.62
N ASN A 121 16.77 10.07 8.92
CA ASN A 121 17.55 9.01 9.58
C ASN A 121 16.77 7.70 9.72
N MET A 122 15.45 7.71 9.52
CA MET A 122 14.62 6.51 9.62
C MET A 122 15.11 5.42 8.67
N GLN A 123 15.41 4.24 9.20
CA GLN A 123 15.76 3.09 8.38
C GLN A 123 14.53 2.60 7.60
N ILE A 124 14.72 2.26 6.32
CA ILE A 124 13.66 1.72 5.46
C ILE A 124 14.01 0.28 5.09
N ILE A 125 13.07 -0.62 5.34
CA ILE A 125 13.16 -2.03 4.95
C ILE A 125 12.16 -2.28 3.83
N ALA A 126 12.67 -2.68 2.66
CA ALA A 126 11.87 -3.00 1.47
C ALA A 126 12.10 -4.47 1.07
N PRO A 127 11.32 -5.42 1.63
CA PRO A 127 11.55 -6.85 1.44
C PRO A 127 11.66 -7.27 -0.02
N TRP A 128 10.83 -6.74 -0.90
CA TRP A 128 10.88 -7.03 -2.34
C TRP A 128 12.23 -6.81 -3.02
N ARG A 129 13.14 -6.07 -2.40
CA ARG A 129 14.50 -5.84 -2.91
C ARG A 129 15.52 -6.82 -2.37
N ILE A 130 15.22 -7.45 -1.23
CA ILE A 130 16.23 -8.18 -0.43
C ILE A 130 15.86 -9.63 -0.13
N TRP A 131 14.57 -10.00 -0.16
CA TRP A 131 14.16 -11.37 0.10
C TRP A 131 14.32 -12.28 -1.16
N ASP A 132 14.33 -13.58 -0.93
CA ASP A 132 14.50 -14.57 -2.02
C ASP A 132 13.18 -14.91 -2.75
N ILE A 133 12.04 -14.49 -2.22
CA ILE A 133 10.72 -14.69 -2.81
C ILE A 133 10.59 -13.81 -4.06
N LYS A 134 10.47 -14.42 -5.24
CA LYS A 134 10.44 -13.69 -6.53
C LYS A 134 9.10 -13.81 -7.25
N THR A 135 8.31 -14.83 -6.92
CA THR A 135 7.06 -15.12 -7.61
C THR A 135 5.88 -15.15 -6.64
N ARG A 136 4.69 -14.99 -7.20
CA ARG A 136 3.44 -15.09 -6.43
C ARG A 136 3.20 -16.48 -5.88
N GLU A 137 3.64 -17.51 -6.60
CA GLU A 137 3.57 -18.89 -6.15
C GLU A 137 4.43 -19.09 -4.90
N GLU A 138 5.65 -18.59 -4.91
CA GLU A 138 6.56 -18.65 -3.74
C GLU A 138 5.99 -17.88 -2.53
N GLU A 139 5.28 -16.76 -2.77
CA GLU A 139 4.57 -16.05 -1.69
C GLU A 139 3.47 -16.90 -1.08
N ILE A 140 2.68 -17.59 -1.90
CA ILE A 140 1.61 -18.48 -1.46
C ILE A 140 2.20 -19.64 -0.67
N ASP A 141 3.24 -20.29 -1.19
CA ASP A 141 3.93 -21.39 -0.53
C ASP A 141 4.52 -20.97 0.82
N TYR A 142 5.11 -19.77 0.89
CA TYR A 142 5.61 -19.20 2.15
C TYR A 142 4.48 -19.00 3.16
N ALA A 143 3.35 -18.47 2.71
CA ALA A 143 2.19 -18.23 3.58
C ALA A 143 1.57 -19.55 4.07
N GLU A 144 1.38 -20.55 3.18
CA GLU A 144 0.83 -21.86 3.52
C GLU A 144 1.67 -22.59 4.56
N LYS A 145 2.99 -22.62 4.38
CA LYS A 145 3.94 -23.24 5.34
C LYS A 145 3.84 -22.66 6.75
N ARG A 146 3.33 -21.44 6.90
CA ARG A 146 3.17 -20.71 8.18
C ARG A 146 1.73 -20.59 8.65
N GLY A 147 0.79 -21.24 7.95
CA GLY A 147 -0.64 -21.19 8.29
C GLY A 147 -1.25 -19.78 8.15
N ILE A 148 -0.66 -18.92 7.31
CA ILE A 148 -1.16 -17.58 7.06
C ILE A 148 -2.29 -17.68 6.02
N PRO A 149 -3.51 -17.24 6.32
CA PRO A 149 -4.60 -17.29 5.36
C PRO A 149 -4.35 -16.34 4.19
N VAL A 150 -4.30 -16.88 2.98
CA VAL A 150 -4.16 -16.11 1.74
C VAL A 150 -5.54 -16.02 1.08
N PRO A 151 -6.21 -14.87 1.08
CA PRO A 151 -7.54 -14.72 0.48
C PRO A 151 -7.51 -14.64 -1.05
N VAL A 152 -6.33 -14.77 -1.65
CA VAL A 152 -6.15 -14.59 -3.10
C VAL A 152 -6.65 -15.81 -3.86
N LYS A 153 -7.73 -15.62 -4.61
CA LYS A 153 -8.17 -16.60 -5.61
C LYS A 153 -7.39 -16.37 -6.90
N LYS A 154 -6.90 -17.46 -7.49
CA LYS A 154 -6.21 -17.44 -8.81
C LYS A 154 -7.05 -16.81 -9.94
N ASP A 155 -8.35 -16.67 -9.72
CA ASP A 155 -9.34 -16.23 -10.70
C ASP A 155 -9.55 -14.70 -10.77
N ARG A 156 -8.82 -13.90 -9.96
CA ARG A 156 -8.90 -12.44 -9.99
C ARG A 156 -7.52 -11.83 -10.27
N PRO A 157 -7.16 -11.69 -11.55
CA PRO A 157 -5.83 -11.20 -11.95
C PRO A 157 -5.66 -9.68 -11.77
N TYR A 158 -6.75 -8.94 -11.54
CA TYR A 158 -6.73 -7.49 -11.37
C TYR A 158 -6.62 -7.09 -9.90
N SER A 159 -5.80 -6.09 -9.62
CA SER A 159 -5.82 -5.37 -8.36
C SER A 159 -6.63 -4.08 -8.47
N MET A 160 -7.19 -3.64 -7.35
CA MET A 160 -8.02 -2.45 -7.28
C MET A 160 -7.57 -1.59 -6.09
N ASP A 161 -7.17 -0.36 -6.38
CA ASP A 161 -6.91 0.65 -5.38
C ASP A 161 -8.13 1.57 -5.25
N ARG A 162 -8.76 1.52 -4.09
CA ARG A 162 -9.92 2.35 -3.77
C ARG A 162 -9.62 3.31 -2.63
N ASN A 163 -10.06 4.54 -2.78
CA ASN A 163 -10.11 5.52 -1.70
C ASN A 163 -11.31 6.47 -1.90
N ILE A 164 -11.46 7.45 -1.02
CA ILE A 164 -12.57 8.41 -1.06
C ILE A 164 -12.64 9.21 -2.37
N TRP A 165 -11.50 9.37 -3.07
CA TRP A 165 -11.37 10.21 -4.25
C TRP A 165 -11.57 9.44 -5.56
N HIS A 166 -11.04 8.23 -5.67
CA HIS A 166 -11.12 7.45 -6.90
C HIS A 166 -10.98 5.94 -6.68
N ILE A 167 -11.21 5.21 -7.75
CA ILE A 167 -10.88 3.80 -7.89
C ILE A 167 -9.96 3.64 -9.10
N SER A 168 -8.83 2.96 -8.94
CA SER A 168 -7.97 2.54 -10.04
C SER A 168 -7.86 1.02 -10.10
N HIS A 169 -7.71 0.51 -11.30
CA HIS A 169 -7.50 -0.92 -11.56
C HIS A 169 -6.18 -1.11 -12.29
N GLU A 170 -5.45 -2.15 -11.92
CA GLU A 170 -4.19 -2.55 -12.57
C GLU A 170 -4.05 -4.08 -12.55
N GLY A 171 -3.16 -4.60 -13.39
CA GLY A 171 -2.90 -6.04 -13.51
C GLY A 171 -3.38 -6.65 -14.81
N ALA A 172 -2.98 -7.90 -15.07
CA ALA A 172 -3.35 -8.74 -16.20
C ALA A 172 -3.25 -8.00 -17.55
N ASP A 173 -4.31 -8.07 -18.36
CA ASP A 173 -4.34 -7.48 -19.71
C ASP A 173 -4.10 -5.96 -19.73
N LEU A 174 -4.30 -5.26 -18.60
CA LEU A 174 -4.06 -3.81 -18.49
C LEU A 174 -2.57 -3.45 -18.49
N GLU A 175 -1.71 -4.40 -18.14
CA GLU A 175 -0.24 -4.22 -18.09
C GLU A 175 0.42 -4.63 -19.41
N GLU A 176 -0.26 -5.38 -20.28
CA GLU A 176 0.31 -5.83 -21.53
C GLU A 176 0.30 -4.72 -22.59
N ILE A 177 1.49 -4.30 -23.00
CA ILE A 177 1.67 -3.31 -24.07
C ILE A 177 1.09 -3.85 -25.36
N GLY A 178 0.10 -3.13 -25.92
CA GLY A 178 -0.53 -3.45 -27.20
C GLY A 178 -1.80 -4.29 -27.14
N ARG A 179 -2.19 -4.85 -25.99
CA ARG A 179 -3.48 -5.56 -25.86
C ARG A 179 -4.66 -4.65 -25.57
N ALA A 180 -4.47 -3.60 -24.78
CA ALA A 180 -5.48 -2.57 -24.59
C ALA A 180 -5.03 -1.30 -25.32
N SER A 181 -5.91 -0.68 -26.10
CA SER A 181 -5.63 0.65 -26.62
C SER A 181 -5.49 1.63 -25.44
N CYS A 182 -4.72 2.70 -25.60
CA CYS A 182 -4.64 3.74 -24.58
C CYS A 182 -6.02 4.30 -24.21
N ARG A 183 -6.97 4.24 -25.13
CA ARG A 183 -8.36 4.66 -24.95
C ARG A 183 -9.15 3.69 -24.07
N GLU A 184 -8.93 2.39 -24.20
CA GLU A 184 -9.56 1.33 -23.41
C GLU A 184 -8.97 1.27 -22.00
N ARG A 185 -7.65 1.43 -21.86
CA ARG A 185 -7.00 1.54 -20.53
C ARG A 185 -7.55 2.68 -19.69
N VAL A 186 -7.87 3.77 -20.33
CA VAL A 186 -8.46 4.93 -19.66
C VAL A 186 -9.92 4.70 -19.30
N SER A 187 -10.65 3.91 -20.07
CA SER A 187 -12.03 3.54 -19.74
C SER A 187 -12.10 2.60 -18.52
N VAL A 188 -11.06 1.83 -18.28
CA VAL A 188 -10.94 0.93 -17.11
C VAL A 188 -10.46 1.68 -15.86
N LEU A 189 -9.77 2.81 -16.02
CA LEU A 189 -9.47 3.77 -14.96
C LEU A 189 -10.69 4.69 -14.67
N GLY A 190 -11.88 4.19 -14.95
CA GLY A 190 -13.11 4.93 -14.77
C GLY A 190 -13.35 5.31 -13.32
N VAL A 191 -13.57 6.58 -13.08
CA VAL A 191 -14.20 7.09 -11.88
C VAL A 191 -15.63 6.57 -11.88
N LEU A 192 -15.92 5.64 -10.99
CA LEU A 192 -17.30 5.26 -10.69
C LEU A 192 -17.76 6.13 -9.53
N TRP A 193 -18.76 6.97 -9.81
CA TRP A 193 -19.54 7.68 -8.81
C TRP A 193 -20.61 6.76 -8.23
#